data_6dccbb5ac0da2e94c01f71cb48aa6f2b
#
_entry.id   6dccbb5ac0da2e94c01f71cb48aa6f2b
#
_cell.length_a   1.000
_cell.length_b   1.000
_cell.length_c   1.000
_cell.angle_alpha   90.00
_cell.angle_beta   90.00
_cell.angle_gamma   90.00
#
_symmetry.space_group_name_H-M   'P 1'
#
loop_
_entity.id
_entity.type
_entity.pdbx_description
1 polymer ?
#
loop_
_entity_poly.entity_id
_entity_poly.type
_entity_poly.pdbx_seq_one_letter_code
_entity_poly.pdbx_strand_id
1 'polypeptide(L)'
;MKNLLKLVVFSDLDGTLLDHETYRWDAARPALERLRGLGEPVVLASSKTASEIRPLQEQMGLTGLPAIVENGAGVIGLHDTDPADAYSALRDALDRIPTHLRTQFRGFGDMTVSELARLTGLPQDAAQLAKARDYSEPGVWSGNDAELAQFHADLQEHGITAQRGGRFLTLSFGRTKASAMDSVIDALGAKKTLALGDAPNDIAMLEKADMGVIIANPHKPPLPELAGERDGRITRTHNTGPLGWNASVNAILDTLPLAEGHTPDG
;
A
#
# COMPACT_ATOMS: atom_id res chain seq x y z
N MET A 1 4.84 -30.33 13.23
CA MET A 1 4.68 -28.87 13.06
C MET A 1 5.36 -28.53 11.74
N LYS A 2 4.60 -27.97 10.74
CA LYS A 2 5.23 -27.48 9.50
C LYS A 2 6.26 -26.43 9.89
N ASN A 3 7.49 -26.58 9.44
CA ASN A 3 8.55 -25.60 9.65
C ASN A 3 8.25 -24.43 8.69
N LEU A 4 7.55 -23.42 9.16
CA LEU A 4 7.20 -22.23 8.38
C LEU A 4 8.47 -21.43 8.12
N LEU A 5 8.66 -20.96 6.89
CA LEU A 5 9.74 -20.03 6.53
C LEU A 5 9.64 -18.73 7.34
N LYS A 6 8.45 -18.47 7.90
CA LYS A 6 8.08 -17.19 8.54
C LYS A 6 8.36 -15.99 7.63
N LEU A 7 8.10 -16.18 6.35
CA LEU A 7 8.16 -15.14 5.34
C LEU A 7 6.84 -14.37 5.35
N VAL A 8 6.89 -13.06 5.33
CA VAL A 8 5.74 -12.21 5.03
C VAL A 8 6.00 -11.48 3.72
N VAL A 9 5.04 -11.56 2.80
CA VAL A 9 5.09 -10.85 1.51
C VAL A 9 4.25 -9.59 1.60
N PHE A 10 4.86 -8.42 1.47
CA PHE A 10 4.18 -7.14 1.35
C PHE A 10 4.05 -6.76 -0.12
N SER A 11 2.85 -6.54 -0.59
CA SER A 11 2.60 -6.24 -2.00
C SER A 11 1.82 -4.95 -2.17
N ASP A 12 2.35 -4.03 -2.98
CA ASP A 12 1.51 -3.01 -3.58
C ASP A 12 0.48 -3.67 -4.53
N LEU A 13 -0.54 -2.91 -4.91
CA LEU A 13 -1.65 -3.37 -5.73
C LEU A 13 -1.58 -2.86 -7.17
N ASP A 14 -1.81 -1.55 -7.38
CA ASP A 14 -2.07 -0.96 -8.69
C ASP A 14 -0.82 -0.90 -9.58
N GLY A 15 -0.69 -1.81 -10.53
CA GLY A 15 0.49 -1.96 -11.39
C GLY A 15 1.51 -2.97 -10.84
N THR A 16 1.23 -3.56 -9.67
CA THR A 16 2.05 -4.58 -8.99
C THR A 16 1.32 -5.92 -8.96
N LEU A 17 0.40 -6.13 -8.02
CA LEU A 17 -0.40 -7.36 -7.93
C LEU A 17 -1.65 -7.29 -8.82
N LEU A 18 -2.13 -6.08 -9.11
CA LEU A 18 -3.20 -5.81 -10.07
C LEU A 18 -2.60 -5.27 -11.37
N ASP A 19 -3.10 -5.75 -12.48
CA ASP A 19 -2.79 -5.21 -13.80
C ASP A 19 -3.24 -3.74 -13.89
N HIS A 20 -2.42 -2.88 -14.47
CA HIS A 20 -2.66 -1.43 -14.46
C HIS A 20 -3.92 -1.02 -15.24
N GLU A 21 -4.27 -1.73 -16.31
CA GLU A 21 -5.39 -1.38 -17.18
C GLU A 21 -6.66 -2.12 -16.81
N THR A 22 -6.54 -3.42 -16.51
CA THR A 22 -7.68 -4.32 -16.34
C THR A 22 -8.05 -4.54 -14.87
N TYR A 23 -7.18 -4.15 -13.94
CA TYR A 23 -7.30 -4.43 -12.50
C TYR A 23 -7.43 -5.92 -12.15
N ARG A 24 -7.05 -6.80 -13.07
CA ARG A 24 -7.05 -8.26 -12.87
C ARG A 24 -5.77 -8.70 -12.19
N TRP A 25 -5.87 -9.75 -11.38
CA TRP A 25 -4.77 -10.36 -10.64
C TRP A 25 -4.56 -11.85 -10.97
N ASP A 26 -5.36 -12.41 -11.86
CA ASP A 26 -5.39 -13.86 -12.16
C ASP A 26 -4.02 -14.43 -12.51
N ALA A 27 -3.16 -13.66 -13.16
CA ALA A 27 -1.80 -14.07 -13.51
C ALA A 27 -0.88 -14.26 -12.29
N ALA A 28 -1.21 -13.68 -11.13
CA ALA A 28 -0.49 -13.88 -9.87
C ALA A 28 -0.99 -15.10 -9.08
N ARG A 29 -2.13 -15.70 -9.46
CA ARG A 29 -2.79 -16.79 -8.75
C ARG A 29 -1.87 -17.96 -8.41
N PRO A 30 -1.01 -18.49 -9.32
CA PRO A 30 -0.17 -19.64 -9.00
C PRO A 30 0.77 -19.38 -7.82
N ALA A 31 1.41 -18.21 -7.74
CA ALA A 31 2.29 -17.88 -6.63
C ALA A 31 1.52 -17.57 -5.34
N LEU A 32 0.32 -16.94 -5.43
CA LEU A 32 -0.56 -16.75 -4.27
C LEU A 32 -1.00 -18.08 -3.66
N GLU A 33 -1.37 -19.06 -4.50
CA GLU A 33 -1.74 -20.40 -4.05
C GLU A 33 -0.56 -21.15 -3.45
N ARG A 34 0.63 -20.98 -4.02
CA ARG A 34 1.87 -21.56 -3.48
C ARG A 34 2.20 -21.00 -2.09
N LEU A 35 2.17 -19.67 -1.93
CA LEU A 35 2.37 -19.00 -0.62
C LEU A 35 1.36 -19.51 0.41
N ARG A 36 0.08 -19.58 0.02
CA ARG A 36 -0.98 -20.12 0.89
C ARG A 36 -0.70 -21.57 1.29
N GLY A 37 -0.27 -22.43 0.34
CA GLY A 37 0.10 -23.82 0.61
C GLY A 37 1.26 -23.97 1.59
N LEU A 38 2.18 -23.00 1.57
CA LEU A 38 3.31 -22.91 2.51
C LEU A 38 2.92 -22.30 3.86
N GLY A 39 1.78 -21.63 3.95
CA GLY A 39 1.33 -20.90 5.13
C GLY A 39 2.00 -19.54 5.29
N GLU A 40 2.55 -18.98 4.20
CA GLU A 40 3.23 -17.69 4.20
C GLU A 40 2.25 -16.57 3.80
N PRO A 41 1.99 -15.58 4.67
CA PRO A 41 0.97 -14.57 4.44
C PRO A 41 1.40 -13.54 3.39
N VAL A 42 0.40 -13.09 2.62
CA VAL A 42 0.51 -11.93 1.72
C VAL A 42 -0.28 -10.77 2.33
N VAL A 43 0.41 -9.67 2.58
CA VAL A 43 -0.12 -8.43 3.15
C VAL A 43 -0.23 -7.39 2.04
N LEU A 44 -1.44 -6.98 1.73
CA LEU A 44 -1.68 -5.92 0.77
C LEU A 44 -1.25 -4.57 1.37
N ALA A 45 -0.49 -3.77 0.63
CA ALA A 45 0.02 -2.47 1.06
C ALA A 45 -0.27 -1.40 0.00
N SER A 46 -1.37 -0.65 0.15
CA SER A 46 -1.89 0.19 -0.92
C SER A 46 -2.29 1.59 -0.46
N SER A 47 -2.48 2.50 -1.43
CA SER A 47 -3.15 3.79 -1.24
C SER A 47 -4.67 3.67 -1.07
N LYS A 48 -5.23 2.51 -1.33
CA LYS A 48 -6.66 2.21 -1.22
C LYS A 48 -7.13 2.23 0.24
N THR A 49 -8.42 2.49 0.42
CA THR A 49 -9.11 2.44 1.72
C THR A 49 -9.32 1.00 2.20
N ALA A 50 -9.65 0.82 3.47
CA ALA A 50 -10.08 -0.46 4.01
C ALA A 50 -11.29 -1.03 3.25
N SER A 51 -12.23 -0.16 2.86
CA SER A 51 -13.43 -0.53 2.10
C SER A 51 -13.11 -1.05 0.69
N GLU A 52 -12.04 -0.56 0.05
CA GLU A 52 -11.55 -1.06 -1.24
C GLU A 52 -10.74 -2.36 -1.10
N ILE A 53 -9.98 -2.50 0.01
CA ILE A 53 -9.08 -3.64 0.23
C ILE A 53 -9.84 -4.92 0.60
N ARG A 54 -10.85 -4.84 1.47
CA ARG A 54 -11.57 -6.03 1.97
C ARG A 54 -12.16 -6.91 0.86
N PRO A 55 -12.84 -6.38 -0.16
CA PRO A 55 -13.32 -7.20 -1.29
C PRO A 55 -12.18 -7.87 -2.08
N LEU A 56 -11.02 -7.20 -2.21
CA LEU A 56 -9.85 -7.78 -2.87
C LEU A 56 -9.24 -8.92 -2.04
N GLN A 57 -9.14 -8.75 -0.72
CA GLN A 57 -8.70 -9.82 0.17
C GLN A 57 -9.61 -11.05 0.07
N GLU A 58 -10.91 -10.85 0.00
CA GLU A 58 -11.88 -11.95 -0.17
C GLU A 58 -11.66 -12.69 -1.50
N GLN A 59 -11.59 -11.95 -2.61
CA GLN A 59 -11.39 -12.52 -3.95
C GLN A 59 -10.06 -13.29 -4.08
N MET A 60 -8.99 -12.80 -3.43
CA MET A 60 -7.67 -13.40 -3.44
C MET A 60 -7.50 -14.50 -2.37
N GLY A 61 -8.50 -14.70 -1.50
CA GLY A 61 -8.44 -15.65 -0.37
C GLY A 61 -7.44 -15.24 0.70
N LEU A 62 -7.30 -13.94 0.95
CA LEU A 62 -6.44 -13.32 1.97
C LEU A 62 -7.25 -12.81 3.17
N THR A 63 -8.52 -13.20 3.28
CA THR A 63 -9.41 -12.81 4.39
C THR A 63 -8.79 -13.19 5.73
N GLY A 64 -8.84 -12.26 6.69
CA GLY A 64 -8.28 -12.45 8.03
C GLY A 64 -6.79 -12.11 8.15
N LEU A 65 -6.10 -11.82 7.05
CA LEU A 65 -4.75 -11.27 7.10
C LEU A 65 -4.79 -9.75 7.27
N PRO A 66 -3.77 -9.16 7.92
CA PRO A 66 -3.65 -7.72 7.99
C PRO A 66 -3.45 -7.10 6.59
N ALA A 67 -3.78 -5.82 6.45
CA ALA A 67 -3.43 -5.04 5.27
C ALA A 67 -3.03 -3.62 5.67
N ILE A 68 -2.08 -3.06 4.96
CA ILE A 68 -1.63 -1.68 5.06
C ILE A 68 -2.46 -0.86 4.08
N VAL A 69 -3.22 0.09 4.60
CA VAL A 69 -4.15 0.92 3.84
C VAL A 69 -3.71 2.38 3.81
N GLU A 70 -4.23 3.13 2.85
CA GLU A 70 -4.05 4.59 2.76
C GLU A 70 -2.57 5.01 2.81
N ASN A 71 -1.71 4.29 2.04
CA ASN A 71 -0.25 4.50 1.96
C ASN A 71 0.48 4.32 3.30
N GLY A 72 -0.04 3.49 4.20
CA GLY A 72 0.55 3.23 5.51
C GLY A 72 -0.03 4.08 6.63
N ALA A 73 -0.96 4.99 6.34
CA ALA A 73 -1.63 5.77 7.36
C ALA A 73 -2.39 4.87 8.34
N GLY A 74 -2.90 3.71 7.88
CA GLY A 74 -3.54 2.71 8.71
C GLY A 74 -3.12 1.27 8.41
N VAL A 75 -3.37 0.39 9.39
CA VAL A 75 -3.27 -1.08 9.25
C VAL A 75 -4.59 -1.67 9.71
N ILE A 76 -5.21 -2.50 8.88
CA ILE A 76 -6.43 -3.23 9.23
C ILE A 76 -6.11 -4.70 9.53
N GLY A 77 -6.97 -5.35 10.32
CA GLY A 77 -6.78 -6.76 10.70
C GLY A 77 -5.80 -7.00 11.85
N LEU A 78 -5.26 -5.93 12.46
CA LEU A 78 -4.57 -5.94 13.74
C LEU A 78 -5.40 -5.21 14.78
N HIS A 79 -5.28 -5.57 16.07
CA HIS A 79 -6.22 -5.18 17.12
C HIS A 79 -6.07 -3.76 17.70
N ASP A 80 -5.36 -2.80 17.06
CA ASP A 80 -4.78 -1.68 17.82
C ASP A 80 -5.24 -0.25 17.55
N THR A 81 -6.20 0.05 16.70
CA THR A 81 -6.72 1.43 16.66
C THR A 81 -8.16 1.48 16.15
N ASP A 82 -9.02 2.21 16.83
CA ASP A 82 -10.32 2.57 16.28
C ASP A 82 -10.11 3.55 15.10
N PRO A 83 -10.42 3.14 13.86
CA PRO A 83 -10.22 3.98 12.68
C PRO A 83 -10.97 5.31 12.73
N ALA A 84 -12.13 5.33 13.39
CA ALA A 84 -13.00 6.49 13.45
C ALA A 84 -12.34 7.70 14.11
N ASP A 85 -11.48 7.47 15.10
CA ASP A 85 -10.80 8.55 15.83
C ASP A 85 -9.71 9.23 14.99
N ALA A 86 -8.98 8.48 14.15
CA ALA A 86 -7.87 9.01 13.37
C ALA A 86 -8.34 9.99 12.27
N TYR A 87 -9.35 9.60 11.50
CA TYR A 87 -9.88 10.46 10.44
C TYR A 87 -10.60 11.69 11.01
N SER A 88 -11.38 11.53 12.08
CA SER A 88 -12.02 12.65 12.76
C SER A 88 -11.00 13.67 13.27
N ALA A 89 -9.94 13.20 13.96
CA ALA A 89 -8.86 14.07 14.44
C ALA A 89 -8.14 14.81 13.29
N LEU A 90 -7.94 14.13 12.15
CA LEU A 90 -7.36 14.75 10.96
C LEU A 90 -8.27 15.87 10.42
N ARG A 91 -9.56 15.62 10.32
CA ARG A 91 -10.55 16.63 9.86
C ARG A 91 -10.64 17.81 10.83
N ASP A 92 -10.70 17.54 12.13
CA ASP A 92 -10.74 18.58 13.16
C ASP A 92 -9.50 19.47 13.12
N ALA A 93 -8.32 18.89 12.90
CA ALA A 93 -7.09 19.64 12.75
C ALA A 93 -7.08 20.47 11.45
N LEU A 94 -7.53 19.89 10.35
CA LEU A 94 -7.66 20.60 9.07
C LEU A 94 -8.61 21.80 9.16
N ASP A 95 -9.69 21.69 9.94
CA ASP A 95 -10.64 22.79 10.12
C ASP A 95 -10.13 23.92 11.06
N ARG A 96 -8.98 23.68 11.75
CA ARG A 96 -8.27 24.74 12.51
C ARG A 96 -7.29 25.55 11.67
N ILE A 97 -6.96 25.08 10.48
CA ILE A 97 -6.07 25.81 9.56
C ILE A 97 -6.72 27.14 9.17
N PRO A 98 -5.95 28.24 9.05
CA PRO A 98 -6.47 29.53 8.66
C PRO A 98 -7.36 29.46 7.39
N THR A 99 -8.52 30.08 7.43
CA THR A 99 -9.58 29.94 6.40
C THR A 99 -9.06 30.19 4.98
N HIS A 100 -8.17 31.17 4.80
CA HIS A 100 -7.63 31.50 3.47
C HIS A 100 -6.78 30.36 2.87
N LEU A 101 -6.14 29.54 3.70
CA LEU A 101 -5.41 28.35 3.27
C LEU A 101 -6.34 27.12 3.18
N ARG A 102 -7.20 26.94 4.20
CA ARG A 102 -8.16 25.82 4.25
C ARG A 102 -9.04 25.76 3.02
N THR A 103 -9.49 26.90 2.52
CA THR A 103 -10.34 27.01 1.32
C THR A 103 -9.61 26.65 0.01
N GLN A 104 -8.28 26.67 -0.01
CA GLN A 104 -7.48 26.23 -1.16
C GLN A 104 -7.32 24.70 -1.23
N PHE A 105 -7.57 24.00 -0.13
CA PHE A 105 -7.55 22.53 -0.09
C PHE A 105 -8.98 22.00 -0.10
N ARG A 106 -9.31 21.21 -1.11
CA ARG A 106 -10.60 20.51 -1.20
C ARG A 106 -10.36 19.01 -1.12
N GLY A 107 -10.61 18.43 0.06
CA GLY A 107 -10.41 17.01 0.34
C GLY A 107 -11.56 16.15 -0.22
N PHE A 108 -11.34 14.84 -0.26
CA PHE A 108 -12.36 13.86 -0.66
C PHE A 108 -13.57 13.91 0.29
N GLY A 109 -13.34 14.19 1.57
CA GLY A 109 -14.39 14.43 2.55
C GLY A 109 -15.31 15.61 2.22
N ASP A 110 -14.77 16.66 1.56
CA ASP A 110 -15.50 17.85 1.17
C ASP A 110 -16.32 17.68 -0.14
N MET A 111 -16.18 16.53 -0.82
CA MET A 111 -16.82 16.27 -2.11
C MET A 111 -18.00 15.30 -1.95
N THR A 112 -18.99 15.44 -2.82
CA THR A 112 -19.98 14.39 -3.04
C THR A 112 -19.34 13.22 -3.81
N VAL A 113 -19.93 12.02 -3.73
CA VAL A 113 -19.47 10.86 -4.50
C VAL A 113 -19.41 11.14 -5.99
N SER A 114 -20.43 11.85 -6.53
CA SER A 114 -20.49 12.20 -7.94
C SER A 114 -19.40 13.20 -8.37
N GLU A 115 -19.00 14.11 -7.49
CA GLU A 115 -17.87 15.02 -7.74
C GLU A 115 -16.55 14.24 -7.73
N LEU A 116 -16.39 13.35 -6.76
CA LEU A 116 -15.20 12.49 -6.67
C LEU A 116 -15.08 11.57 -7.88
N ALA A 117 -16.17 10.93 -8.31
CA ALA A 117 -16.21 10.09 -9.50
C ALA A 117 -15.75 10.86 -10.75
N ARG A 118 -16.25 12.10 -10.96
CA ARG A 118 -15.81 12.95 -12.07
C ARG A 118 -14.34 13.37 -11.98
N LEU A 119 -13.88 13.68 -10.77
CA LEU A 119 -12.49 14.09 -10.52
C LEU A 119 -11.50 12.94 -10.76
N THR A 120 -11.84 11.75 -10.30
CA THR A 120 -10.95 10.57 -10.35
C THR A 120 -11.09 9.79 -11.65
N GLY A 121 -12.24 9.84 -12.31
CA GLY A 121 -12.62 8.96 -13.42
C GLY A 121 -13.15 7.59 -12.96
N LEU A 122 -13.35 7.40 -11.67
CA LEU A 122 -13.86 6.15 -11.11
C LEU A 122 -15.37 6.00 -11.36
N PRO A 123 -15.89 4.78 -11.51
CA PRO A 123 -17.32 4.50 -11.37
C PRO A 123 -17.87 4.97 -10.01
N GLN A 124 -19.16 5.21 -9.91
CA GLN A 124 -19.78 5.77 -8.68
C GLN A 124 -19.59 4.89 -7.45
N ASP A 125 -19.71 3.58 -7.61
CA ASP A 125 -19.49 2.59 -6.55
C ASP A 125 -18.03 2.57 -6.08
N ALA A 126 -17.07 2.58 -6.99
CA ALA A 126 -15.66 2.68 -6.67
C ALA A 126 -15.31 4.03 -6.00
N ALA A 127 -15.89 5.14 -6.46
CA ALA A 127 -15.71 6.44 -5.83
C ALA A 127 -16.28 6.48 -4.40
N GLN A 128 -17.38 5.78 -4.14
CA GLN A 128 -17.95 5.62 -2.80
C GLN A 128 -16.95 4.93 -1.87
N LEU A 129 -16.31 3.84 -2.32
CA LEU A 129 -15.31 3.11 -1.55
C LEU A 129 -14.05 3.94 -1.32
N ALA A 130 -13.56 4.63 -2.36
CA ALA A 130 -12.38 5.49 -2.27
C ALA A 130 -12.58 6.71 -1.36
N LYS A 131 -13.83 7.17 -1.22
CA LYS A 131 -14.22 8.26 -0.29
C LYS A 131 -14.28 7.80 1.17
N ALA A 132 -14.47 6.52 1.44
CA ALA A 132 -14.59 5.95 2.79
C ALA A 132 -13.20 5.87 3.45
N ARG A 133 -12.62 7.05 3.75
CA ARG A 133 -11.29 7.18 4.37
C ARG A 133 -11.39 7.04 5.89
N ASP A 134 -10.39 6.35 6.45
CA ASP A 134 -10.26 6.09 7.88
C ASP A 134 -9.02 6.75 8.49
N TYR A 135 -7.99 7.11 7.67
CA TYR A 135 -6.68 7.52 8.19
C TYR A 135 -6.04 8.68 7.43
N SER A 136 -6.54 9.05 6.26
CA SER A 136 -5.92 10.08 5.44
C SER A 136 -6.96 10.86 4.64
N GLU A 137 -6.61 12.08 4.21
CA GLU A 137 -7.47 12.94 3.42
C GLU A 137 -6.76 13.34 2.12
N PRO A 138 -6.99 12.61 1.01
CA PRO A 138 -6.57 13.07 -0.30
C PRO A 138 -7.42 14.25 -0.76
N GLY A 139 -6.80 15.20 -1.47
CA GLY A 139 -7.52 16.36 -1.97
C GLY A 139 -6.79 17.06 -3.11
N VAL A 140 -7.40 18.10 -3.62
CA VAL A 140 -6.80 18.99 -4.60
C VAL A 140 -6.43 20.31 -3.95
N TRP A 141 -5.30 20.83 -4.33
CA TRP A 141 -4.79 22.13 -3.92
C TRP A 141 -4.95 23.13 -5.06
N SER A 142 -5.52 24.31 -4.79
CA SER A 142 -5.78 25.36 -5.77
C SER A 142 -4.98 26.65 -5.52
N GLY A 143 -4.27 26.75 -4.38
CA GLY A 143 -3.44 27.90 -4.06
C GLY A 143 -2.08 27.89 -4.78
N ASN A 144 -1.32 28.97 -4.61
CA ASN A 144 0.04 29.09 -5.13
C ASN A 144 1.07 28.38 -4.23
N ASP A 145 2.35 28.36 -4.65
CA ASP A 145 3.43 27.64 -3.94
C ASP A 145 3.74 28.26 -2.56
N ALA A 146 3.62 29.59 -2.39
CA ALA A 146 3.83 30.24 -1.10
C ALA A 146 2.73 29.89 -0.10
N GLU A 147 1.48 29.88 -0.55
CA GLU A 147 0.35 29.43 0.25
C GLU A 147 0.44 27.94 0.58
N LEU A 148 0.93 27.10 -0.36
CA LEU A 148 1.17 25.69 -0.10
C LEU A 148 2.24 25.48 0.98
N ALA A 149 3.33 26.24 0.92
CA ALA A 149 4.38 26.17 1.93
C ALA A 149 3.86 26.57 3.33
N GLN A 150 3.03 27.61 3.40
CA GLN A 150 2.39 28.01 4.66
C GLN A 150 1.41 26.93 5.15
N PHE A 151 0.58 26.37 4.25
CA PHE A 151 -0.33 25.27 4.58
C PHE A 151 0.40 24.06 5.15
N HIS A 152 1.55 23.69 4.56
CA HIS A 152 2.39 22.61 5.09
C HIS A 152 2.91 22.95 6.50
N ALA A 153 3.36 24.19 6.76
CA ALA A 153 3.85 24.59 8.07
C ALA A 153 2.72 24.51 9.12
N ASP A 154 1.55 25.05 8.81
CA ASP A 154 0.38 25.04 9.71
C ASP A 154 -0.07 23.59 10.01
N LEU A 155 -0.07 22.69 9.00
CA LEU A 155 -0.39 21.28 9.19
C LEU A 155 0.62 20.58 10.12
N GLN A 156 1.91 20.90 10.00
CA GLN A 156 2.95 20.32 10.85
C GLN A 156 2.78 20.68 12.33
N GLU A 157 2.26 21.87 12.65
CA GLU A 157 1.92 22.25 14.03
C GLU A 157 0.86 21.31 14.66
N HIS A 158 0.05 20.66 13.82
CA HIS A 158 -0.94 19.66 14.22
C HIS A 158 -0.46 18.21 14.04
N GLY A 159 0.83 17.99 13.74
CA GLY A 159 1.39 16.66 13.50
C GLY A 159 0.96 16.02 12.18
N ILE A 160 0.39 16.80 11.25
CA ILE A 160 -0.07 16.33 9.95
C ILE A 160 1.01 16.59 8.90
N THR A 161 1.25 15.59 8.06
CA THR A 161 2.09 15.70 6.87
C THR A 161 1.22 15.73 5.62
N ALA A 162 1.67 16.47 4.61
CA ALA A 162 1.04 16.51 3.31
C ALA A 162 2.01 15.96 2.26
N GLN A 163 1.60 14.90 1.57
CA GLN A 163 2.38 14.27 0.50
C GLN A 163 1.68 14.42 -0.85
N ARG A 164 2.42 14.90 -1.85
CA ARG A 164 1.92 14.94 -3.22
C ARG A 164 2.10 13.58 -3.88
N GLY A 165 0.99 12.98 -4.31
CA GLY A 165 0.96 11.72 -5.04
C GLY A 165 0.12 11.87 -6.32
N GLY A 166 0.78 11.84 -7.49
CA GLY A 166 0.13 12.13 -8.75
C GLY A 166 -0.53 13.51 -8.73
N ARG A 167 -1.85 13.57 -8.90
CA ARG A 167 -2.63 14.85 -8.90
C ARG A 167 -3.20 15.26 -7.55
N PHE A 168 -3.04 14.43 -6.52
CA PHE A 168 -3.60 14.70 -5.19
C PHE A 168 -2.52 15.09 -4.19
N LEU A 169 -2.90 15.95 -3.26
CA LEU A 169 -2.20 16.21 -2.02
C LEU A 169 -2.89 15.40 -0.94
N THR A 170 -2.17 14.44 -0.34
CA THR A 170 -2.74 13.55 0.69
C THR A 170 -2.23 13.96 2.06
N LEU A 171 -3.14 14.21 2.98
CA LEU A 171 -2.87 14.55 4.38
C LEU A 171 -2.96 13.29 5.24
N SER A 172 -2.03 13.13 6.18
CA SER A 172 -2.01 12.04 7.17
C SER A 172 -1.13 12.39 8.36
N PHE A 173 -1.15 11.56 9.40
CA PHE A 173 -0.24 11.68 10.55
C PHE A 173 1.16 11.09 10.29
N GLY A 174 1.62 11.10 9.05
CA GLY A 174 3.02 10.86 8.67
C GLY A 174 3.48 9.40 8.66
N ARG A 175 2.59 8.42 8.89
CA ARG A 175 2.94 7.01 8.69
C ARG A 175 3.10 6.69 7.22
N THR A 176 3.99 5.77 6.90
CA THR A 176 4.28 5.29 5.54
C THR A 176 4.07 3.78 5.45
N LYS A 177 3.99 3.24 4.23
CA LYS A 177 3.96 1.76 4.04
C LYS A 177 5.09 1.09 4.81
N ALA A 178 6.31 1.64 4.75
CA ALA A 178 7.47 1.10 5.44
C ALA A 178 7.33 1.12 6.97
N SER A 179 6.85 2.21 7.56
CA SER A 179 6.66 2.28 9.01
C SER A 179 5.51 1.37 9.48
N ALA A 180 4.49 1.18 8.63
CA ALA A 180 3.38 0.29 8.94
C ALA A 180 3.78 -1.21 8.90
N MET A 181 4.85 -1.57 8.17
CA MET A 181 5.35 -2.96 8.15
C MET A 181 5.74 -3.45 9.53
N ASP A 182 6.32 -2.61 10.42
CA ASP A 182 6.82 -3.05 11.73
C ASP A 182 5.73 -3.72 12.55
N SER A 183 4.55 -3.08 12.67
CA SER A 183 3.44 -3.64 13.42
C SER A 183 2.92 -4.97 12.83
N VAL A 184 2.98 -5.12 11.51
CA VAL A 184 2.58 -6.37 10.83
C VAL A 184 3.64 -7.46 11.02
N ILE A 185 4.92 -7.12 10.90
CA ILE A 185 6.06 -8.05 11.11
C ILE A 185 6.00 -8.62 12.52
N ASP A 186 5.81 -7.76 13.51
CA ASP A 186 5.74 -8.15 14.92
C ASP A 186 4.51 -9.04 15.19
N ALA A 187 3.34 -8.64 14.70
CA ALA A 187 2.10 -9.39 14.92
C ALA A 187 2.11 -10.78 14.26
N LEU A 188 2.72 -10.90 13.08
CA LEU A 188 2.82 -12.18 12.36
C LEU A 188 4.05 -12.99 12.77
N GLY A 189 4.97 -12.43 13.56
CA GLY A 189 6.21 -13.06 13.98
C GLY A 189 7.12 -13.41 12.81
N ALA A 190 7.14 -12.53 11.78
CA ALA A 190 7.94 -12.73 10.58
C ALA A 190 9.43 -12.77 10.90
N LYS A 191 10.17 -13.63 10.17
CA LYS A 191 11.62 -13.73 10.24
C LYS A 191 12.29 -13.27 8.96
N LYS A 192 11.54 -13.25 7.87
CA LYS A 192 11.93 -12.72 6.57
C LYS A 192 10.78 -11.94 5.96
N THR A 193 11.14 -10.97 5.18
CA THR A 193 10.21 -10.09 4.49
C THR A 193 10.55 -10.00 3.02
N LEU A 194 9.52 -10.00 2.18
CA LEU A 194 9.61 -9.73 0.75
C LEU A 194 8.66 -8.57 0.44
N ALA A 195 9.14 -7.54 -0.23
CA ALA A 195 8.30 -6.43 -0.67
C ALA A 195 8.27 -6.36 -2.21
N LEU A 196 7.08 -6.09 -2.76
CA LEU A 196 6.90 -5.88 -4.20
C LEU A 196 6.13 -4.57 -4.43
N GLY A 197 6.62 -3.75 -5.37
CA GLY A 197 6.04 -2.45 -5.68
C GLY A 197 6.54 -1.91 -7.02
N ASP A 198 5.91 -0.83 -7.52
CA ASP A 198 6.21 -0.27 -8.85
C ASP A 198 6.35 1.27 -8.84
N ALA A 199 6.12 1.92 -7.70
CA ALA A 199 5.93 3.36 -7.62
C ALA A 199 6.78 4.03 -6.52
N PRO A 200 7.00 5.35 -6.56
CA PRO A 200 7.82 6.05 -5.58
C PRO A 200 7.40 5.88 -4.11
N ASN A 201 6.11 5.70 -3.84
CA ASN A 201 5.58 5.43 -2.50
C ASN A 201 5.93 4.03 -1.97
N ASP A 202 6.48 3.14 -2.82
CA ASP A 202 6.92 1.79 -2.45
C ASP A 202 8.41 1.74 -2.10
N ILE A 203 9.20 2.75 -2.50
CA ILE A 203 10.66 2.74 -2.34
C ILE A 203 11.06 2.41 -0.90
N ALA A 204 10.48 3.10 0.07
CA ALA A 204 10.82 2.87 1.48
C ALA A 204 10.43 1.46 1.96
N MET A 205 9.35 0.88 1.44
CA MET A 205 8.92 -0.49 1.72
C MET A 205 9.87 -1.50 1.09
N LEU A 206 10.27 -1.29 -0.17
CA LEU A 206 11.24 -2.13 -0.89
C LEU A 206 12.60 -2.14 -0.19
N GLU A 207 13.09 -0.96 0.21
CA GLU A 207 14.39 -0.82 0.89
C GLU A 207 14.39 -1.43 2.30
N LYS A 208 13.24 -1.42 2.98
CA LYS A 208 13.09 -1.95 4.33
C LYS A 208 13.07 -3.46 4.38
N ALA A 209 12.49 -4.11 3.38
CA ALA A 209 12.35 -5.56 3.34
C ALA A 209 13.72 -6.27 3.17
N ASP A 210 13.82 -7.52 3.64
CA ASP A 210 15.01 -8.36 3.42
C ASP A 210 15.23 -8.65 1.93
N MET A 211 14.15 -8.71 1.15
CA MET A 211 14.13 -8.88 -0.30
C MET A 211 13.12 -7.92 -0.92
N GLY A 212 13.48 -7.32 -2.03
CA GLY A 212 12.61 -6.40 -2.76
C GLY A 212 12.49 -6.75 -4.24
N VAL A 213 11.32 -6.51 -4.82
CA VAL A 213 11.11 -6.65 -6.27
C VAL A 213 10.41 -5.41 -6.80
N ILE A 214 11.10 -4.71 -7.70
CA ILE A 214 10.50 -3.61 -8.46
C ILE A 214 9.79 -4.22 -9.67
N ILE A 215 8.46 -4.13 -9.68
CA ILE A 215 7.66 -4.61 -10.80
C ILE A 215 7.72 -3.59 -11.93
N ALA A 216 7.97 -4.06 -13.14
CA ALA A 216 7.97 -3.20 -14.32
C ALA A 216 6.57 -2.60 -14.55
N ASN A 217 6.52 -1.28 -14.71
CA ASN A 217 5.28 -0.57 -15.05
C ASN A 217 5.56 0.47 -16.14
N PRO A 218 5.18 0.19 -17.41
CA PRO A 218 5.43 1.10 -18.53
C PRO A 218 4.58 2.38 -18.49
N HIS A 219 3.55 2.44 -17.64
CA HIS A 219 2.66 3.60 -17.50
C HIS A 219 3.20 4.66 -16.54
N LYS A 220 4.33 4.39 -15.86
CA LYS A 220 5.00 5.30 -14.93
C LYS A 220 6.47 5.47 -15.30
N PRO A 221 7.10 6.61 -14.98
CA PRO A 221 8.55 6.73 -15.06
C PRO A 221 9.22 5.64 -14.22
N PRO A 222 10.34 5.05 -14.70
CA PRO A 222 11.06 4.05 -13.93
C PRO A 222 11.56 4.65 -12.60
N LEU A 223 11.53 3.84 -11.54
CA LEU A 223 12.14 4.21 -10.27
C LEU A 223 13.66 4.43 -10.45
N PRO A 224 14.26 5.37 -9.70
CA PRO A 224 15.71 5.50 -9.64
C PRO A 224 16.35 4.18 -9.17
N GLU A 225 17.64 4.05 -9.37
CA GLU A 225 18.39 2.93 -8.79
C GLU A 225 18.33 2.99 -7.27
N LEU A 226 17.87 1.90 -6.64
CA LEU A 226 17.76 1.78 -5.20
C LEU A 226 19.03 1.20 -4.59
N ALA A 227 19.29 1.50 -3.31
CA ALA A 227 20.47 1.00 -2.61
C ALA A 227 20.49 -0.54 -2.56
N GLY A 228 19.34 -1.16 -2.32
CA GLY A 228 19.20 -2.61 -2.30
C GLY A 228 19.42 -3.32 -3.64
N GLU A 229 19.46 -2.59 -4.77
CA GLU A 229 19.83 -3.18 -6.07
C GLU A 229 21.35 -3.39 -6.16
N ARG A 230 22.15 -2.52 -5.54
CA ARG A 230 23.62 -2.61 -5.54
C ARG A 230 24.12 -3.78 -4.69
N ASP A 231 23.41 -4.14 -3.66
CA ASP A 231 23.74 -5.28 -2.80
C ASP A 231 23.02 -6.57 -3.19
N GLY A 232 22.20 -6.53 -4.25
CA GLY A 232 21.47 -7.68 -4.79
C GLY A 232 20.21 -8.06 -4.00
N ARG A 233 19.80 -7.28 -3.00
CA ARG A 233 18.56 -7.51 -2.23
C ARG A 233 17.30 -7.15 -3.02
N ILE A 234 17.41 -6.17 -3.90
CA ILE A 234 16.30 -5.69 -4.73
C ILE A 234 16.58 -6.05 -6.19
N THR A 235 15.58 -6.59 -6.86
CA THR A 235 15.64 -6.93 -8.29
C THR A 235 14.53 -6.23 -9.05
N ARG A 236 14.70 -6.07 -10.39
CA ARG A 236 13.67 -5.56 -11.28
C ARG A 236 13.13 -6.66 -12.17
N THR A 237 11.82 -6.63 -12.43
CA THR A 237 11.20 -7.54 -13.37
C THR A 237 11.25 -7.00 -14.80
N HIS A 238 11.19 -7.90 -15.78
CA HIS A 238 10.91 -7.55 -17.17
C HIS A 238 9.41 -7.60 -17.47
N ASN A 239 8.71 -8.55 -16.82
CA ASN A 239 7.27 -8.68 -16.94
C ASN A 239 6.56 -7.64 -16.05
N THR A 240 5.43 -7.14 -16.53
CA THR A 240 4.62 -6.13 -15.85
C THR A 240 3.58 -6.75 -14.92
N GLY A 241 3.17 -5.99 -13.92
CA GLY A 241 2.03 -6.31 -13.06
C GLY A 241 2.03 -7.73 -12.50
N PRO A 242 0.85 -8.40 -12.47
CA PRO A 242 0.71 -9.71 -11.84
C PRO A 242 1.53 -10.83 -12.49
N LEU A 243 1.94 -10.69 -13.76
CA LEU A 243 2.88 -11.64 -14.40
C LEU A 243 4.28 -11.50 -13.80
N GLY A 244 4.79 -10.28 -13.66
CA GLY A 244 6.06 -10.00 -13.02
C GLY A 244 6.07 -10.44 -11.56
N TRP A 245 4.98 -10.15 -10.85
CA TRP A 245 4.76 -10.57 -9.47
C TRP A 245 4.85 -12.09 -9.32
N ASN A 246 4.09 -12.84 -10.13
CA ASN A 246 4.05 -14.30 -10.09
C ASN A 246 5.43 -14.93 -10.36
N ALA A 247 6.10 -14.45 -11.42
CA ALA A 247 7.40 -14.98 -11.79
C ALA A 247 8.45 -14.77 -10.70
N SER A 248 8.49 -13.55 -10.13
CA SER A 248 9.47 -13.20 -9.10
C SER A 248 9.23 -13.92 -7.78
N VAL A 249 7.98 -13.99 -7.33
CA VAL A 249 7.66 -14.71 -6.08
C VAL A 249 8.01 -16.19 -6.21
N ASN A 250 7.67 -16.85 -7.33
CA ASN A 250 8.03 -18.25 -7.53
C ASN A 250 9.54 -18.45 -7.57
N ALA A 251 10.29 -17.60 -8.29
CA ALA A 251 11.75 -17.68 -8.34
C ALA A 251 12.38 -17.51 -6.96
N ILE A 252 11.91 -16.58 -6.14
CA ILE A 252 12.38 -16.37 -4.77
C ILE A 252 12.06 -17.61 -3.91
N LEU A 253 10.83 -18.13 -3.97
CA LEU A 253 10.46 -19.33 -3.22
C LEU A 253 11.27 -20.56 -3.60
N ASP A 254 11.78 -20.66 -4.84
CA ASP A 254 12.66 -21.75 -5.28
C ASP A 254 14.06 -21.65 -4.66
N THR A 255 14.51 -20.44 -4.28
CA THR A 255 15.82 -20.23 -3.66
C THR A 255 15.81 -20.33 -2.13
N LEU A 256 14.64 -20.18 -1.51
CA LEU A 256 14.52 -20.26 -0.07
C LEU A 256 14.59 -21.73 0.37
N PRO A 257 15.34 -22.05 1.46
CA PRO A 257 15.36 -23.40 1.99
C PRO A 257 13.95 -23.77 2.46
N LEU A 258 13.23 -24.49 1.62
CA LEU A 258 11.99 -25.13 2.04
C LEU A 258 12.41 -26.14 3.14
N ALA A 259 11.76 -26.08 4.27
CA ALA A 259 11.93 -27.14 5.26
C ALA A 259 11.64 -28.48 4.58
N GLU A 260 12.63 -29.37 4.55
CA GLU A 260 12.51 -30.67 3.91
C GLU A 260 11.24 -31.35 4.38
N GLY A 261 10.32 -31.56 3.43
CA GLY A 261 9.12 -32.34 3.67
C GLY A 261 9.54 -33.74 4.03
N HIS A 262 9.14 -34.17 5.22
CA HIS A 262 9.21 -35.56 5.64
C HIS A 262 8.60 -36.40 4.52
N THR A 263 9.42 -37.14 3.78
CA THR A 263 8.98 -38.25 2.95
C THR A 263 8.19 -39.18 3.85
N PRO A 264 6.94 -39.53 3.54
CA PRO A 264 6.29 -40.59 4.29
C PRO A 264 7.07 -41.86 4.00
N ASP A 265 7.70 -42.42 5.03
CA ASP A 265 8.22 -43.77 5.01
C ASP A 265 7.10 -44.73 4.58
N GLY A 266 7.41 -45.60 3.62
CA GLY A 266 6.55 -46.56 2.96
C GLY A 266 5.95 -47.64 3.83
#